data_838abf0da125804e5f1b27a59d94d1b3
#
_entry.id   838abf0da125804e5f1b27a59d94d1b3
#
_cell.length_a   1.000
_cell.length_b   1.000
_cell.length_c   1.000
_cell.angle_alpha   90.00
_cell.angle_beta   90.00
_cell.angle_gamma   90.00
#
_symmetry.space_group_name_H-M   'P 1'
#
loop_
_entity.id
_entity.type
_entity.pdbx_description
1 polymer ?
#
loop_
_entity_poly.entity_id
_entity_poly.type
_entity_poly.pdbx_seq_one_letter_code
_entity_poly.pdbx_strand_id
1 'polypeptide(L)'
;MRKYVGRLYVDYLFFNIFVISMICIVLISVIFKVIGFDKVFGVGIYLIMWILLGLVFSNHCVVVMLRDKYEYNTFFEITDEHFKLASTSIYTFYKLEKVAPLRNILDYTIKQNILSKSFNVFRVNINCGSDKLSFYISGKDIIQLENNLLKILENNLNYRRYKDE
;
A
#
# COMPACT_ATOMS: atom_id res chain seq x y z
N MET A 1 -9.61 -1.02 19.01
CA MET A 1 -9.14 0.22 18.34
C MET A 1 -9.28 0.05 16.83
N ARG A 2 -10.02 0.91 16.15
CA ARG A 2 -10.15 0.91 14.68
C ARG A 2 -9.50 2.16 14.11
N LYS A 3 -8.63 2.02 13.13
CA LYS A 3 -7.97 3.13 12.42
C LYS A 3 -8.07 2.93 10.92
N TYR A 4 -8.44 3.99 10.23
CA TYR A 4 -8.45 4.02 8.77
C TYR A 4 -7.05 4.32 8.25
N VAL A 5 -6.75 3.82 7.06
CA VAL A 5 -5.53 4.20 6.35
C VAL A 5 -5.60 5.70 6.08
N GLY A 6 -4.61 6.41 6.55
CA GLY A 6 -4.62 7.88 6.47
C GLY A 6 -4.60 8.38 5.02
N ARG A 7 -5.19 9.55 4.79
CA ARG A 7 -5.23 10.24 3.50
C ARG A 7 -3.85 10.36 2.84
N LEU A 8 -2.82 10.61 3.63
CA LEU A 8 -1.44 10.69 3.15
C LEU A 8 -0.93 9.40 2.50
N TYR A 9 -1.36 8.25 2.99
CA TYR A 9 -1.03 6.98 2.35
C TYR A 9 -1.70 6.83 0.98
N VAL A 10 -2.94 7.23 0.87
CA VAL A 10 -3.67 7.21 -0.40
C VAL A 10 -2.98 8.13 -1.41
N ASP A 11 -2.61 9.35 -1.01
CA ASP A 11 -1.87 10.29 -1.85
C ASP A 11 -0.50 9.74 -2.27
N TYR A 12 0.25 9.10 -1.35
CA TYR A 12 1.50 8.41 -1.65
C TYR A 12 1.32 7.29 -2.68
N LEU A 13 0.29 6.48 -2.54
CA LEU A 13 0.03 5.38 -3.45
C LEU A 13 -0.26 5.90 -4.87
N PHE A 14 -1.09 6.93 -5.00
CA PHE A 14 -1.41 7.54 -6.28
C PHE A 14 -0.23 8.22 -6.93
N PHE A 15 0.58 8.91 -6.15
CA PHE A 15 1.81 9.49 -6.63
C PHE A 15 2.76 8.43 -7.21
N ASN A 16 2.93 7.30 -6.53
CA ASN A 16 3.76 6.20 -7.04
C ASN A 16 3.24 5.66 -8.37
N ILE A 17 1.94 5.41 -8.48
CA ILE A 17 1.34 4.91 -9.73
C ILE A 17 1.57 5.92 -10.87
N PHE A 18 1.38 7.20 -10.60
CA PHE A 18 1.60 8.25 -11.58
C PHE A 18 3.06 8.30 -12.03
N VAL A 19 4.01 8.30 -11.10
CA VAL A 19 5.46 8.34 -11.40
C VAL A 19 5.89 7.12 -12.22
N ILE A 20 5.46 5.92 -11.83
CA ILE A 20 5.77 4.68 -12.56
C ILE A 20 5.22 4.75 -13.98
N SER A 21 3.98 5.20 -14.14
CA SER A 21 3.34 5.35 -15.46
C SER A 21 4.10 6.32 -16.35
N MET A 22 4.54 7.46 -15.82
CA MET A 22 5.33 8.46 -16.55
C MET A 22 6.69 7.88 -16.98
N ILE A 23 7.38 7.16 -16.10
CA ILE A 23 8.65 6.50 -16.42
C ILE A 23 8.46 5.49 -17.54
N CYS A 24 7.43 4.65 -17.47
CA CYS A 24 7.13 3.68 -18.52
C CYS A 24 6.88 4.34 -19.87
N ILE A 25 6.13 5.44 -19.93
CA ILE A 25 5.86 6.19 -21.17
C ILE A 25 7.16 6.73 -21.76
N VAL A 26 8.03 7.33 -20.94
CA VAL A 26 9.32 7.85 -21.39
C VAL A 26 10.21 6.72 -21.94
N LEU A 27 10.29 5.58 -21.23
CA LEU A 27 11.09 4.42 -21.68
C LEU A 27 10.57 3.88 -23.02
N ILE A 28 9.27 3.72 -23.19
CA ILE A 28 8.66 3.26 -24.44
C ILE A 28 8.97 4.25 -25.56
N SER A 29 8.91 5.55 -25.31
CA SER A 29 9.25 6.60 -26.30
C SER A 29 10.69 6.48 -26.77
N VAL A 30 11.62 6.29 -25.83
CA VAL A 30 13.05 6.14 -26.13
C VAL A 30 13.29 4.88 -26.98
N ILE A 31 12.68 3.75 -26.57
CA ILE A 31 12.80 2.48 -27.29
C ILE A 31 12.31 2.64 -28.74
N PHE A 32 11.15 3.26 -28.95
CA PHE A 32 10.62 3.48 -30.29
C PHE A 32 11.54 4.35 -31.16
N LYS A 33 12.15 5.36 -30.58
CA LYS A 33 13.12 6.21 -31.28
C LYS A 33 14.39 5.45 -31.64
N VAL A 34 14.92 4.62 -30.74
CA VAL A 34 16.14 3.82 -30.98
C VAL A 34 15.93 2.77 -32.07
N ILE A 35 14.77 2.14 -32.12
CA ILE A 35 14.45 1.11 -33.15
C ILE A 35 14.16 1.76 -34.51
N GLY A 36 14.05 3.11 -34.58
CA GLY A 36 13.75 3.82 -35.83
C GLY A 36 12.30 3.68 -36.29
N PHE A 37 11.40 3.32 -35.37
CA PHE A 37 9.97 3.19 -35.65
C PHE A 37 9.34 4.48 -36.14
N ASP A 38 9.89 5.64 -35.74
CA ASP A 38 9.50 6.96 -36.20
C ASP A 38 9.66 7.12 -37.72
N LYS A 39 10.66 6.48 -38.33
CA LYS A 39 10.90 6.50 -39.80
C LYS A 39 9.89 5.63 -40.55
N VAL A 40 9.37 4.57 -39.95
CA VAL A 40 8.45 3.61 -40.57
C VAL A 40 6.99 4.05 -40.42
N PHE A 41 6.62 4.54 -39.28
CA PHE A 41 5.21 4.83 -38.92
C PHE A 41 4.89 6.33 -38.80
N GLY A 42 5.89 7.21 -38.85
CA GLY A 42 5.69 8.67 -38.88
C GLY A 42 4.79 9.19 -37.76
N VAL A 43 3.80 9.98 -38.13
CA VAL A 43 2.86 10.65 -37.20
C VAL A 43 2.03 9.65 -36.37
N GLY A 44 1.84 8.43 -36.86
CA GLY A 44 1.03 7.42 -36.19
C GLY A 44 1.57 7.02 -34.80
N ILE A 45 2.89 7.02 -34.60
CA ILE A 45 3.50 6.72 -33.31
C ILE A 45 3.17 7.80 -32.28
N TYR A 46 3.26 9.06 -32.64
CA TYR A 46 2.92 10.15 -31.75
C TYR A 46 1.45 10.10 -31.34
N LEU A 47 0.58 9.72 -32.25
CA LEU A 47 -0.85 9.52 -31.98
C LEU A 47 -1.07 8.40 -30.94
N ILE A 48 -0.40 7.26 -31.09
CA ILE A 48 -0.45 6.14 -30.13
C ILE A 48 0.08 6.58 -28.77
N MET A 49 1.17 7.35 -28.72
CA MET A 49 1.72 7.89 -27.48
C MET A 49 0.75 8.82 -26.77
N TRP A 50 0.07 9.71 -27.52
CA TRP A 50 -0.95 10.60 -26.96
C TRP A 50 -2.17 9.82 -26.42
N ILE A 51 -2.60 8.77 -27.11
CA ILE A 51 -3.67 7.89 -26.64
C ILE A 51 -3.27 7.20 -25.34
N LEU A 52 -2.05 6.63 -25.26
CA LEU A 52 -1.53 6.01 -24.06
C LEU A 52 -1.45 6.99 -22.88
N LEU A 53 -0.96 8.21 -23.14
CA LEU A 53 -0.91 9.28 -22.15
C LEU A 53 -2.32 9.64 -21.66
N GLY A 54 -3.27 9.77 -22.57
CA GLY A 54 -4.68 10.03 -22.25
C GLY A 54 -5.30 8.93 -21.41
N LEU A 55 -5.01 7.66 -21.70
CA LEU A 55 -5.48 6.51 -20.91
C LEU A 55 -4.89 6.52 -19.49
N VAL A 56 -3.60 6.81 -19.35
CA VAL A 56 -2.95 6.91 -18.02
C VAL A 56 -3.55 8.05 -17.23
N PHE A 57 -3.76 9.21 -17.85
CA PHE A 57 -4.37 10.37 -17.20
C PHE A 57 -5.82 10.09 -16.80
N SER A 58 -6.60 9.47 -17.68
CA SER A 58 -7.99 9.07 -17.39
C SER A 58 -8.05 8.09 -16.21
N ASN A 59 -7.18 7.07 -16.21
CA ASN A 59 -7.09 6.12 -15.10
C ASN A 59 -6.72 6.84 -13.79
N HIS A 60 -5.79 7.78 -13.83
CA HIS A 60 -5.44 8.59 -12.66
C HIS A 60 -6.63 9.40 -12.13
N CYS A 61 -7.41 10.03 -13.01
CA CYS A 61 -8.62 10.76 -12.63
C CYS A 61 -9.66 9.85 -11.96
N VAL A 62 -9.91 8.66 -12.52
CA VAL A 62 -10.84 7.68 -11.94
C VAL A 62 -10.37 7.27 -10.53
N VAL A 63 -9.08 7.04 -10.37
CA VAL A 63 -8.49 6.64 -9.09
C VAL A 63 -8.62 7.76 -8.05
N VAL A 64 -8.41 9.02 -8.44
CA VAL A 64 -8.63 10.18 -7.55
C VAL A 64 -10.10 10.30 -7.14
N MET A 65 -11.03 10.08 -8.05
CA MET A 65 -12.48 10.10 -7.75
C MET A 65 -12.89 8.99 -6.76
N LEU A 66 -12.22 7.84 -6.82
CA LEU A 66 -12.50 6.70 -5.95
C LEU A 66 -11.72 6.73 -4.62
N ARG A 67 -10.89 7.73 -4.42
CA ARG A 67 -10.01 7.89 -3.28
C ARG A 67 -10.73 7.78 -1.94
N ASP A 68 -11.83 8.51 -1.77
CA ASP A 68 -12.60 8.53 -0.52
C ASP A 68 -13.16 7.14 -0.22
N LYS A 69 -13.68 6.46 -1.25
CA LYS A 69 -14.19 5.09 -1.13
C LYS A 69 -13.09 4.10 -0.73
N TYR A 70 -11.88 4.29 -1.25
CA TYR A 70 -10.72 3.49 -0.91
C TYR A 70 -10.29 3.73 0.55
N GLU A 71 -10.23 4.98 0.99
CA GLU A 71 -9.85 5.36 2.35
C GLU A 71 -10.79 4.73 3.39
N TYR A 72 -12.11 4.79 3.16
CA TYR A 72 -13.09 4.21 4.07
C TYR A 72 -13.05 2.67 4.14
N ASN A 73 -12.70 2.02 3.06
CA ASN A 73 -12.67 0.56 2.98
C ASN A 73 -11.33 -0.07 3.38
N THR A 74 -10.29 0.75 3.60
CA THR A 74 -8.97 0.27 4.01
C THR A 74 -8.70 0.70 5.45
N PHE A 75 -8.75 -0.25 6.37
CA PHE A 75 -8.53 0.00 7.79
C PHE A 75 -7.89 -1.19 8.47
N PHE A 76 -7.27 -0.95 9.61
CA PHE A 76 -6.93 -1.99 10.56
C PHE A 76 -7.70 -1.78 11.86
N GLU A 77 -7.98 -2.86 12.54
CA GLU A 77 -8.71 -2.87 13.80
C GLU A 77 -8.04 -3.82 14.77
N ILE A 78 -7.78 -3.36 15.96
CA ILE A 78 -7.29 -4.16 17.07
C ILE A 78 -8.42 -4.27 18.08
N THR A 79 -8.92 -5.48 18.26
CA THR A 79 -9.84 -5.87 19.33
C THR A 79 -9.06 -6.57 20.45
N ASP A 80 -9.72 -7.03 21.48
CA ASP A 80 -9.07 -7.73 22.60
C ASP A 80 -8.54 -9.13 22.20
N GLU A 81 -9.06 -9.70 21.14
CA GLU A 81 -8.72 -11.06 20.70
C GLU A 81 -8.04 -11.14 19.34
N HIS A 82 -8.32 -10.17 18.45
CA HIS A 82 -7.95 -10.26 17.04
C HIS A 82 -7.37 -8.95 16.51
N PHE A 83 -6.43 -9.11 15.59
CA PHE A 83 -5.99 -8.07 14.65
C PHE A 83 -6.69 -8.27 13.31
N LYS A 84 -7.52 -7.32 12.91
CA LYS A 84 -8.22 -7.34 11.62
C LYS A 84 -7.61 -6.30 10.68
N LEU A 85 -7.27 -6.74 9.48
CA LEU A 85 -6.84 -5.87 8.39
C LEU A 85 -7.84 -5.98 7.24
N ALA A 86 -8.48 -4.87 6.90
CA ALA A 86 -9.25 -4.75 5.67
C ALA A 86 -8.45 -3.90 4.68
N SER A 87 -8.27 -4.39 3.47
CA SER A 87 -7.63 -3.66 2.39
C SER A 87 -8.43 -3.78 1.11
N THR A 88 -8.46 -2.71 0.34
CA THR A 88 -9.12 -2.70 -0.96
C THR A 88 -8.07 -2.57 -2.05
N SER A 89 -8.09 -3.46 -3.03
CA SER A 89 -7.24 -3.34 -4.20
C SER A 89 -7.73 -2.18 -5.07
N ILE A 90 -6.80 -1.32 -5.50
CA ILE A 90 -7.11 -0.16 -6.36
C ILE A 90 -7.57 -0.60 -7.75
N TYR A 91 -6.97 -1.67 -8.26
CA TYR A 91 -7.22 -2.11 -9.64
C TYR A 91 -8.48 -2.95 -9.78
N THR A 92 -8.79 -3.77 -8.77
CA THR A 92 -9.89 -4.74 -8.84
C THR A 92 -11.07 -4.37 -7.95
N PHE A 93 -10.93 -3.34 -7.12
CA PHE A 93 -11.88 -2.97 -6.07
C PHE A 93 -12.26 -4.13 -5.13
N TYR A 94 -11.44 -5.17 -5.14
CA TYR A 94 -11.65 -6.33 -4.30
C TYR A 94 -11.30 -5.99 -2.86
N LYS A 95 -12.23 -6.22 -1.95
CA LYS A 95 -12.00 -6.07 -0.52
C LYS A 95 -11.42 -7.36 0.02
N LEU A 96 -10.19 -7.30 0.51
CA LEU A 96 -9.54 -8.39 1.20
C LEU A 96 -9.62 -8.12 2.71
N GLU A 97 -10.18 -9.04 3.46
CA GLU A 97 -10.15 -9.01 4.92
C GLU A 97 -9.27 -10.15 5.43
N LYS A 98 -8.32 -9.80 6.29
CA LYS A 98 -7.48 -10.76 7.01
C LYS A 98 -7.68 -10.55 8.50
N VAL A 99 -7.87 -11.65 9.21
CA VAL A 99 -8.04 -11.64 10.67
C VAL A 99 -7.00 -12.58 11.25
N ALA A 100 -6.22 -12.09 12.19
CA ALA A 100 -5.24 -12.88 12.92
C ALA A 100 -5.51 -12.79 14.42
N PRO A 101 -5.55 -13.90 15.16
CA PRO A 101 -5.61 -13.89 16.62
C PRO A 101 -4.38 -13.17 17.20
N LEU A 102 -4.55 -12.31 18.19
CA LEU A 102 -3.43 -11.56 18.79
C LEU A 102 -2.34 -12.47 19.32
N ARG A 103 -2.69 -13.63 19.86
CA ARG A 103 -1.76 -14.65 20.36
C ARG A 103 -0.81 -15.22 19.29
N ASN A 104 -1.18 -15.11 18.02
CA ASN A 104 -0.37 -15.60 16.90
C ASN A 104 0.63 -14.57 16.40
N ILE A 105 0.59 -13.33 16.90
CA ILE A 105 1.56 -12.29 16.54
C ILE A 105 2.90 -12.66 17.20
N LEU A 106 3.92 -12.87 16.35
CA LEU A 106 5.26 -13.27 16.76
C LEU A 106 6.23 -12.09 16.79
N ASP A 107 6.18 -11.27 15.77
CA ASP A 107 7.02 -10.10 15.62
C ASP A 107 6.37 -9.07 14.67
N TYR A 108 6.96 -7.90 14.60
CA TYR A 108 6.60 -6.89 13.60
C TYR A 108 7.82 -6.13 13.12
N THR A 109 7.73 -5.57 11.92
CA THR A 109 8.74 -4.66 11.38
C THR A 109 8.09 -3.41 10.81
N ILE A 110 8.68 -2.26 11.10
CA ILE A 110 8.28 -0.96 10.56
C ILE A 110 9.37 -0.49 9.62
N LYS A 111 9.00 -0.17 8.39
CA LYS A 111 9.93 0.27 7.34
C LYS A 111 9.42 1.53 6.68
N GLN A 112 10.36 2.35 6.23
CA GLN A 112 10.09 3.54 5.46
C GLN A 112 11.11 3.63 4.33
N ASN A 113 10.65 3.84 3.10
CA ASN A 113 11.53 4.12 1.96
C ASN A 113 11.63 5.64 1.73
N ILE A 114 12.52 6.06 0.82
CA ILE A 114 12.78 7.48 0.54
C ILE A 114 11.48 8.21 0.14
N LEU A 115 10.67 7.62 -0.75
CA LEU A 115 9.42 8.22 -1.21
C LEU A 115 8.36 8.26 -0.10
N SER A 116 8.20 7.17 0.65
CA SER A 116 7.23 7.12 1.75
C SER A 116 7.60 8.07 2.89
N LYS A 117 8.88 8.40 3.04
CA LYS A 117 9.38 9.39 4.00
C LYS A 117 8.83 10.79 3.68
N SER A 118 8.81 11.18 2.41
CA SER A 118 8.27 12.48 1.99
C SER A 118 6.78 12.63 2.30
N PHE A 119 6.03 11.53 2.31
CA PHE A 119 4.60 11.50 2.65
C PHE A 119 4.34 11.14 4.12
N ASN A 120 5.38 10.96 4.93
CA ASN A 120 5.28 10.53 6.33
C ASN A 120 4.43 9.25 6.49
N VAL A 121 4.68 8.25 5.62
CA VAL A 121 3.98 6.98 5.57
C VAL A 121 4.94 5.85 5.90
N PHE A 122 4.50 4.91 6.72
CA PHE A 122 5.26 3.75 7.17
C PHE A 122 4.62 2.45 6.69
N ARG A 123 5.42 1.52 6.24
CA ARG A 123 5.00 0.16 5.96
C ARG A 123 5.19 -0.69 7.21
N VAL A 124 4.12 -1.28 7.69
CA VAL A 124 4.11 -2.20 8.82
C VAL A 124 3.90 -3.61 8.31
N ASN A 125 4.75 -4.52 8.73
CA ASN A 125 4.59 -5.94 8.48
C ASN A 125 4.49 -6.64 9.83
N ILE A 126 3.42 -7.41 10.03
CA ILE A 126 3.17 -8.21 11.23
C ILE A 126 3.27 -9.66 10.83
N ASN A 127 4.08 -10.41 11.54
CA ASN A 127 4.25 -11.84 11.36
C ASN A 127 3.33 -12.59 12.34
N CYS A 128 2.41 -13.38 11.81
CA CYS A 128 1.44 -14.15 12.57
C CYS A 128 1.69 -15.67 12.44
N GLY A 129 2.94 -16.09 12.36
CA GLY A 129 3.32 -17.48 12.14
C GLY A 129 3.24 -17.86 10.65
N SER A 130 2.17 -18.52 10.25
CA SER A 130 1.95 -18.91 8.84
C SER A 130 1.62 -17.73 7.92
N ASP A 131 1.05 -16.68 8.48
CA ASP A 131 0.56 -15.52 7.74
C ASP A 131 1.36 -14.26 8.01
N LYS A 132 1.47 -13.41 6.97
CA LYS A 132 2.04 -12.07 7.07
C LYS A 132 0.97 -11.04 6.73
N LEU A 133 0.80 -10.09 7.65
CA LEU A 133 -0.06 -8.93 7.43
C LEU A 133 0.84 -7.74 7.08
N SER A 134 0.61 -7.15 5.91
CA SER A 134 1.36 -5.97 5.47
C SER A 134 0.39 -4.84 5.15
N PHE A 135 0.62 -3.68 5.71
CA PHE A 135 -0.19 -2.49 5.46
C PHE A 135 0.64 -1.22 5.63
N TYR A 136 0.05 -0.10 5.26
CA TYR A 136 0.67 1.19 5.42
C TYR A 136 -0.10 2.03 6.44
N ILE A 137 0.61 2.89 7.16
CA ILE A 137 0.06 3.74 8.19
C ILE A 137 0.69 5.13 8.13
N SER A 138 -0.08 6.14 8.50
CA SER A 138 0.42 7.51 8.67
C SER A 138 1.33 7.61 9.89
N GLY A 139 2.38 8.45 9.81
CA GLY A 139 3.27 8.72 10.93
C GLY A 139 2.59 9.27 12.19
N LYS A 140 1.40 9.85 12.05
CA LYS A 140 0.60 10.30 13.20
C LYS A 140 0.13 9.15 14.09
N ASP A 141 -0.13 7.99 13.49
CA ASP A 141 -0.72 6.84 14.18
C ASP A 141 0.30 5.75 14.50
N ILE A 142 1.55 5.87 14.00
CA ILE A 142 2.57 4.83 14.12
C ILE A 142 2.96 4.57 15.58
N ILE A 143 3.16 5.61 16.38
CA ILE A 143 3.58 5.49 17.78
C ILE A 143 2.50 4.75 18.59
N GLN A 144 1.23 5.08 18.35
CA GLN A 144 0.12 4.42 19.03
C GLN A 144 0.00 2.95 18.65
N LEU A 145 0.20 2.64 17.36
CA LEU A 145 0.21 1.25 16.89
C LEU A 145 1.37 0.47 17.50
N GLU A 146 2.57 1.04 17.49
CA GLU A 146 3.78 0.41 18.04
C GLU A 146 3.61 0.06 19.52
N ASN A 147 3.12 1.02 20.33
CA ASN A 147 2.83 0.77 21.74
C ASN A 147 1.82 -0.37 21.96
N ASN A 148 0.79 -0.47 21.11
CA ASN A 148 -0.18 -1.56 21.20
C ASN A 148 0.44 -2.91 20.80
N LEU A 149 1.26 -2.95 19.75
CA LEU A 149 1.95 -4.16 19.32
C LEU A 149 2.95 -4.64 20.35
N LEU A 150 3.69 -3.74 21.00
CA LEU A 150 4.60 -4.09 22.09
C LEU A 150 3.86 -4.74 23.26
N LYS A 151 2.75 -4.16 23.72
CA LYS A 151 1.91 -4.76 24.77
C LYS A 151 1.42 -6.16 24.41
N ILE A 152 1.00 -6.36 23.15
CA ILE A 152 0.54 -7.67 22.67
C ILE A 152 1.70 -8.68 22.71
N LEU A 153 2.89 -8.30 22.27
CA LEU A 153 4.05 -9.19 22.30
C LEU A 153 4.49 -9.53 23.73
N GLU A 154 4.51 -8.56 24.62
CA GLU A 154 4.81 -8.81 26.05
C GLU A 154 3.82 -9.80 26.67
N ASN A 155 2.52 -9.62 26.42
CA ASN A 155 1.50 -10.56 26.89
C ASN A 155 1.67 -11.96 26.29
N ASN A 156 2.00 -12.06 25.00
CA ASN A 156 2.24 -13.33 24.33
C ASN A 156 3.48 -14.04 24.87
N LEU A 157 4.55 -13.32 25.18
CA LEU A 157 5.78 -13.87 25.78
C LEU A 157 5.51 -14.40 27.19
N ASN A 158 4.78 -13.66 28.02
CA ASN A 158 4.41 -14.09 29.36
C ASN A 158 3.54 -15.35 29.32
N TYR A 159 2.54 -15.40 28.41
CA TYR A 159 1.69 -16.57 28.25
C TYR A 159 2.48 -17.85 27.87
N ARG A 160 3.47 -17.71 26.98
CA ARG A 160 4.33 -18.84 26.57
C ARG A 160 5.18 -19.36 27.73
N ARG A 161 5.77 -18.46 28.54
CA ARG A 161 6.54 -18.86 29.72
C ARG A 161 5.72 -19.69 30.71
N TYR A 162 4.47 -19.29 30.98
CA TYR A 162 3.57 -20.02 31.86
C TYR A 162 3.14 -21.41 31.35
N LYS A 163 3.23 -21.63 30.04
CA LYS A 163 2.83 -22.90 29.42
C LYS A 163 3.98 -23.90 29.36
N ASP A 164 5.21 -23.43 29.43
CA ASP A 164 6.43 -24.25 29.39
C ASP A 164 6.95 -24.62 30.81
N GLU A 165 6.31 -24.10 31.87
CA GLU A 165 6.46 -24.55 33.28
C GLU A 165 5.39 -25.59 33.64
#